data_ac89ea65b38cb2e6ddaf76cf2e658ff7
#
_entry.id   ac89ea65b38cb2e6ddaf76cf2e658ff7
#
_cell.length_a   1.000
_cell.length_b   1.000
_cell.length_c   1.000
_cell.angle_alpha   90.00
_cell.angle_beta   90.00
_cell.angle_gamma   90.00
#
_symmetry.space_group_name_H-M   'P 1'
#
loop_
_entity.id
_entity.type
_entity.pdbx_description
1 polymer ?
#
loop_
_entity_poly.entity_id
_entity_poly.type
_entity_poly.pdbx_seq_one_letter_code
_entity_poly.pdbx_strand_id
1 'polypeptide(L)'
;TEAKRKMDLNDVDPSIPRYIAVGPKQIEDLLGTTQVTSSDFNTIKALVQGDVDTFMGFQFIMTNRLDIDSNDIRSCFAWAEDGITLGIGKDVQARIDERNDKGYATQVYYCMDIGAVRMEEAKVVKIFCDETPD
;
A
#
# COMPACT_ATOMS: atom_id res chain seq x y z
N THR A 1 2.28 -6.92 -13.78
CA THR A 1 3.38 -7.45 -14.63
C THR A 1 4.43 -6.38 -14.94
N GLU A 2 4.03 -5.16 -15.35
CA GLU A 2 4.98 -4.11 -15.76
C GLU A 2 5.85 -3.58 -14.61
N ALA A 3 5.28 -3.39 -13.41
CA ALA A 3 6.04 -2.98 -12.23
C ALA A 3 7.17 -3.97 -11.90
N LYS A 4 6.86 -5.27 -11.94
CA LYS A 4 7.86 -6.32 -11.76
C LYS A 4 8.97 -6.23 -12.81
N ARG A 5 8.60 -6.09 -14.09
CA ARG A 5 9.57 -5.94 -15.18
C ARG A 5 10.49 -4.72 -14.98
N LYS A 6 9.94 -3.57 -14.57
CA LYS A 6 10.75 -2.37 -14.31
C LYS A 6 11.74 -2.57 -13.17
N MET A 7 11.33 -3.21 -12.08
CA MET A 7 12.23 -3.52 -10.97
C MET A 7 13.32 -4.52 -11.36
N ASP A 8 12.97 -5.54 -12.13
CA ASP A 8 13.93 -6.55 -12.60
C ASP A 8 14.93 -5.96 -13.61
N LEU A 9 14.51 -5.00 -14.45
CA LEU A 9 15.41 -4.26 -15.35
C LEU A 9 16.37 -3.32 -14.60
N ASN A 10 16.03 -2.88 -13.41
CA ASN A 10 16.87 -2.06 -12.55
C ASN A 10 17.72 -2.89 -11.57
N ASP A 11 17.86 -4.18 -11.82
CA ASP A 11 18.64 -5.12 -11.01
C ASP A 11 18.25 -5.13 -9.51
N VAL A 12 16.97 -4.86 -9.19
CA VAL A 12 16.47 -4.98 -7.82
C VAL A 12 16.45 -6.46 -7.44
N ASP A 13 17.18 -6.81 -6.37
CA ASP A 13 17.32 -8.20 -5.91
C ASP A 13 15.91 -8.82 -5.66
N PRO A 14 15.57 -9.93 -6.33
CA PRO A 14 14.28 -10.59 -6.15
C PRO A 14 14.10 -11.23 -4.78
N SER A 15 15.17 -11.41 -4.00
CA SER A 15 15.10 -11.92 -2.62
C SER A 15 14.58 -10.88 -1.62
N ILE A 16 14.65 -9.58 -1.96
CA ILE A 16 14.11 -8.50 -1.13
C ILE A 16 12.58 -8.51 -1.21
N PRO A 17 11.87 -8.45 -0.06
CA PRO A 17 10.42 -8.34 -0.06
C PRO A 17 9.94 -7.13 -0.85
N ARG A 18 8.93 -7.33 -1.68
CA ARG A 18 8.31 -6.29 -2.50
C ARG A 18 6.86 -6.10 -2.09
N TYR A 19 6.45 -4.86 -2.03
CA TYR A 19 5.10 -4.46 -1.64
C TYR A 19 4.43 -3.68 -2.75
N ILE A 20 3.11 -3.78 -2.82
CA ILE A 20 2.29 -2.97 -3.72
C ILE A 20 1.06 -2.44 -2.99
N ALA A 21 0.88 -1.13 -3.01
CA ALA A 21 -0.32 -0.47 -2.49
C ALA A 21 -1.31 -0.22 -3.62
N VAL A 22 -2.52 -0.76 -3.47
CA VAL A 22 -3.60 -0.69 -4.46
C VAL A 22 -4.92 -0.33 -3.81
N GLY A 23 -5.84 0.22 -4.60
CA GLY A 23 -7.22 0.43 -4.18
C GLY A 23 -8.09 -0.81 -4.40
N PRO A 24 -9.33 -0.81 -3.88
CA PRO A 24 -10.26 -1.93 -4.03
C PRO A 24 -10.68 -2.18 -5.48
N LYS A 25 -10.81 -1.13 -6.30
CA LYS A 25 -11.18 -1.26 -7.72
C LYS A 25 -10.14 -2.07 -8.51
N GLN A 26 -8.84 -1.86 -8.24
CA GLN A 26 -7.77 -2.62 -8.89
C GLN A 26 -7.82 -4.12 -8.56
N ILE A 27 -8.23 -4.46 -7.34
CA ILE A 27 -8.42 -5.87 -6.95
C ILE A 27 -9.62 -6.47 -7.67
N GLU A 28 -10.72 -5.72 -7.79
CA GLU A 28 -11.91 -6.13 -8.56
C GLU A 28 -11.56 -6.37 -10.03
N ASP A 29 -10.86 -5.44 -10.67
CA ASP A 29 -10.42 -5.53 -12.06
C ASP A 29 -9.46 -6.72 -12.29
N LEU A 30 -8.62 -7.01 -11.30
CA LEU A 30 -7.73 -8.17 -11.35
C LEU A 30 -8.53 -9.48 -11.40
N LEU A 31 -9.63 -9.58 -10.64
CA LEU A 31 -10.55 -10.73 -10.71
C LEU A 31 -11.29 -10.80 -12.05
N GLY A 32 -11.66 -9.67 -12.64
CA GLY A 32 -12.37 -9.58 -13.91
C GLY A 32 -11.50 -9.90 -15.13
N THR A 33 -10.18 -9.95 -14.98
CA THR A 33 -9.28 -10.16 -16.11
C THR A 33 -9.37 -11.58 -16.66
N THR A 34 -9.81 -11.71 -17.91
CA THR A 34 -10.00 -13.01 -18.61
C THR A 34 -8.70 -13.75 -18.94
N GLN A 35 -7.56 -13.10 -18.79
CA GLN A 35 -6.22 -13.69 -19.04
C GLN A 35 -5.66 -14.47 -17.85
N VAL A 36 -6.38 -14.52 -16.74
CA VAL A 36 -5.97 -15.24 -15.55
C VAL A 36 -6.21 -16.74 -15.76
N THR A 37 -5.15 -17.54 -15.61
CA THR A 37 -5.27 -19.01 -15.66
C THR A 37 -6.03 -19.55 -14.44
N SER A 38 -6.55 -20.78 -14.52
CA SER A 38 -7.32 -21.37 -13.41
C SER A 38 -6.56 -21.39 -12.08
N SER A 39 -5.22 -21.61 -12.10
CA SER A 39 -4.39 -21.58 -10.90
C SER A 39 -4.20 -20.16 -10.36
N ASP A 40 -3.97 -19.19 -11.24
CA ASP A 40 -3.82 -17.78 -10.88
C ASP A 40 -5.14 -17.22 -10.34
N PHE A 41 -6.27 -17.64 -10.91
CA PHE A 41 -7.58 -17.22 -10.43
C PHE A 41 -7.83 -17.66 -8.97
N ASN A 42 -7.45 -18.88 -8.61
CA ASN A 42 -7.56 -19.35 -7.24
C ASN A 42 -6.68 -18.53 -6.28
N THR A 43 -5.48 -18.16 -6.70
CA THR A 43 -4.56 -17.30 -5.92
C THR A 43 -5.13 -15.90 -5.74
N ILE A 44 -5.67 -15.31 -6.80
CA ILE A 44 -6.31 -13.98 -6.75
C ILE A 44 -7.57 -14.02 -5.87
N LYS A 45 -8.37 -15.08 -5.97
CA LYS A 45 -9.54 -15.27 -5.11
C LYS A 45 -9.16 -15.36 -3.63
N ALA A 46 -8.10 -16.10 -3.30
CA ALA A 46 -7.55 -16.18 -1.95
C ALA A 46 -7.01 -14.80 -1.47
N LEU A 47 -6.37 -14.02 -2.35
CA LEU A 47 -5.92 -12.67 -2.05
C LEU A 47 -7.10 -11.75 -1.67
N VAL A 48 -8.20 -11.79 -2.43
CA VAL A 48 -9.40 -10.99 -2.15
C VAL A 48 -10.09 -11.43 -0.86
N GLN A 49 -10.08 -12.72 -0.56
CA GLN A 49 -10.63 -13.27 0.69
C GLN A 49 -9.74 -12.99 1.91
N GLY A 50 -8.51 -12.50 1.69
CA GLY A 50 -7.56 -12.24 2.76
C GLY A 50 -6.79 -13.47 3.25
N ASP A 51 -6.93 -14.61 2.56
CA ASP A 51 -6.23 -15.85 2.91
C ASP A 51 -4.75 -15.83 2.46
N VAL A 52 -4.44 -15.04 1.45
CA VAL A 52 -3.09 -14.88 0.87
C VAL A 52 -2.80 -13.41 0.64
N ASP A 53 -1.65 -12.94 1.07
CA ASP A 53 -1.22 -11.55 0.91
C ASP A 53 -0.34 -11.31 -0.32
N THR A 54 0.18 -12.39 -0.92
CA THR A 54 1.23 -12.32 -1.95
C THR A 54 0.74 -12.85 -3.28
N PHE A 55 0.95 -12.06 -4.33
CA PHE A 55 0.70 -12.45 -5.72
C PHE A 55 1.81 -11.89 -6.62
N MET A 56 2.33 -12.71 -7.54
CA MET A 56 3.43 -12.37 -8.48
C MET A 56 4.69 -11.81 -7.81
N GLY A 57 4.98 -12.21 -6.58
CA GLY A 57 6.16 -11.75 -5.82
C GLY A 57 5.97 -10.41 -5.11
N PHE A 58 4.76 -9.85 -5.09
CA PHE A 58 4.41 -8.65 -4.34
C PHE A 58 3.44 -8.98 -3.21
N GLN A 59 3.67 -8.41 -2.06
CA GLN A 59 2.69 -8.38 -0.98
C GLN A 59 1.72 -7.22 -1.23
N PHE A 60 0.43 -7.51 -1.30
CA PHE A 60 -0.62 -6.53 -1.59
C PHE A 60 -1.08 -5.84 -0.31
N ILE A 61 -1.13 -4.52 -0.37
CA ILE A 61 -1.68 -3.67 0.70
C ILE A 61 -2.85 -2.92 0.11
N MET A 62 -4.06 -3.20 0.59
CA MET A 62 -5.27 -2.52 0.17
C MET A 62 -5.46 -1.23 0.97
N THR A 63 -5.59 -0.08 0.29
CA THR A 63 -5.85 1.19 0.94
C THR A 63 -6.64 2.14 0.03
N ASN A 64 -7.60 2.86 0.63
CA ASN A 64 -8.36 3.91 -0.06
C ASN A 64 -7.72 5.29 0.02
N ARG A 65 -6.54 5.41 0.68
CA ARG A 65 -5.85 6.68 0.90
C ARG A 65 -4.92 7.09 -0.23
N LEU A 66 -4.90 6.34 -1.33
CA LEU A 66 -4.14 6.67 -2.52
C LEU A 66 -4.84 7.80 -3.28
N ASP A 67 -4.04 8.77 -3.74
CA ASP A 67 -4.55 9.92 -4.48
C ASP A 67 -5.19 9.50 -5.80
N ILE A 68 -6.34 10.12 -6.09
CA ILE A 68 -7.04 10.03 -7.38
C ILE A 68 -6.98 11.42 -8.02
N ASP A 69 -6.65 11.48 -9.30
CA ASP A 69 -6.67 12.75 -10.02
C ASP A 69 -8.08 13.11 -10.55
N SER A 70 -8.19 14.27 -11.20
CA SER A 70 -9.46 14.75 -11.77
C SER A 70 -10.00 13.92 -12.95
N ASN A 71 -9.24 12.95 -13.43
CA ASN A 71 -9.60 12.04 -14.53
C ASN A 71 -9.86 10.61 -14.02
N ASP A 72 -10.14 10.45 -12.73
CA ASP A 72 -10.37 9.16 -12.08
C ASP A 72 -9.17 8.18 -12.20
N ILE A 73 -7.95 8.72 -12.31
CA ILE A 73 -6.72 7.93 -12.34
C ILE A 73 -6.15 7.84 -10.93
N ARG A 74 -6.14 6.64 -10.37
CA ARG A 74 -5.54 6.36 -9.06
C ARG A 74 -4.05 6.10 -9.18
N SER A 75 -3.28 6.77 -8.31
CA SER A 75 -1.84 6.57 -8.17
C SER A 75 -1.54 5.40 -7.23
N CYS A 76 -1.21 4.25 -7.78
CA CYS A 76 -0.75 3.08 -7.03
C CYS A 76 0.77 3.05 -6.97
N PHE A 77 1.33 2.43 -5.94
CA PHE A 77 2.77 2.36 -5.73
C PHE A 77 3.23 0.94 -5.47
N ALA A 78 4.34 0.55 -6.10
CA ALA A 78 5.05 -0.68 -5.81
C ALA A 78 6.48 -0.33 -5.38
N TRP A 79 6.98 -0.98 -4.33
CA TRP A 79 8.33 -0.74 -3.82
C TRP A 79 8.98 -2.00 -3.25
N ALA A 80 10.31 -2.00 -3.22
CA ALA A 80 11.08 -2.96 -2.45
C ALA A 80 11.24 -2.45 -1.01
N GLU A 81 11.41 -3.33 -0.05
CA GLU A 81 11.48 -3.01 1.38
C GLU A 81 12.51 -1.92 1.70
N ASP A 82 13.68 -1.99 1.06
CA ASP A 82 14.77 -1.03 1.24
C ASP A 82 14.67 0.24 0.39
N GLY A 83 13.63 0.35 -0.46
CA GLY A 83 13.40 1.53 -1.32
C GLY A 83 12.80 2.72 -0.57
N ILE A 84 12.17 2.49 0.58
CA ILE A 84 11.53 3.52 1.41
C ILE A 84 12.02 3.35 2.84
N THR A 85 12.36 4.46 3.48
CA THR A 85 12.76 4.49 4.90
C THR A 85 11.71 5.23 5.73
N LEU A 86 11.28 4.61 6.82
CA LEU A 86 10.42 5.20 7.83
C LEU A 86 11.27 5.78 8.96
N GLY A 87 11.13 7.08 9.22
CA GLY A 87 11.73 7.75 10.37
C GLY A 87 10.68 7.96 11.47
N ILE A 88 10.98 7.53 12.69
CA ILE A 88 10.13 7.74 13.86
C ILE A 88 10.83 8.75 14.76
N GLY A 89 10.39 10.01 14.75
CA GLY A 89 10.91 11.06 15.63
C GLY A 89 10.40 10.93 17.05
N LYS A 90 9.13 10.58 17.19
CA LYS A 90 8.46 10.33 18.48
C LYS A 90 7.51 9.14 18.33
N ASP A 91 7.74 8.13 19.14
CA ASP A 91 6.88 6.95 19.17
C ASP A 91 5.51 7.29 19.76
N VAL A 92 4.55 6.41 19.54
CA VAL A 92 3.17 6.56 20.01
C VAL A 92 3.15 6.78 21.51
N GLN A 93 2.64 7.94 21.95
CA GLN A 93 2.38 8.27 23.35
C GLN A 93 0.91 8.58 23.55
N ALA A 94 0.28 7.85 24.44
CA ALA A 94 -1.09 8.10 24.88
C ALA A 94 -1.09 8.49 26.37
N ARG A 95 -1.85 9.52 26.71
CA ARG A 95 -2.12 9.93 28.10
C ARG A 95 -3.60 10.12 28.30
N ILE A 96 -4.07 9.69 29.44
CA ILE A 96 -5.45 9.89 29.88
C ILE A 96 -5.37 10.66 31.20
N ASP A 97 -5.85 11.89 31.18
CA ASP A 97 -5.82 12.79 32.34
C ASP A 97 -7.22 13.41 32.57
N GLU A 98 -7.54 13.72 33.82
CA GLU A 98 -8.71 14.50 34.14
C GLU A 98 -8.39 16.00 34.07
N ARG A 99 -9.26 16.76 33.43
CA ARG A 99 -9.13 18.21 33.34
C ARG A 99 -10.00 18.92 34.35
N ASN A 100 -9.36 19.50 35.34
CA ASN A 100 -10.05 20.27 36.42
C ASN A 100 -10.72 21.54 35.89
N ASP A 101 -10.19 22.14 34.80
CA ASP A 101 -10.69 23.36 34.16
C ASP A 101 -11.95 23.13 33.31
N LYS A 102 -12.31 21.87 33.04
CA LYS A 102 -13.44 21.46 32.20
C LYS A 102 -14.42 20.52 32.92
N GLY A 103 -14.71 20.79 34.18
CA GLY A 103 -15.67 20.01 34.95
C GLY A 103 -15.25 18.55 35.15
N TYR A 104 -13.95 18.29 35.34
CA TYR A 104 -13.38 16.95 35.49
C TYR A 104 -13.59 16.03 34.28
N ALA A 105 -13.71 16.61 33.06
CA ALA A 105 -13.82 15.82 31.86
C ALA A 105 -12.54 15.03 31.59
N THR A 106 -12.68 13.78 31.19
CA THR A 106 -11.54 12.94 30.80
C THR A 106 -10.97 13.44 29.49
N GLN A 107 -9.66 13.77 29.47
CA GLN A 107 -8.89 14.10 28.27
C GLN A 107 -8.07 12.91 27.84
N VAL A 108 -8.20 12.50 26.58
CA VAL A 108 -7.32 11.57 25.92
C VAL A 108 -6.38 12.35 25.01
N TYR A 109 -5.07 12.27 25.30
CA TYR A 109 -4.04 12.87 24.48
C TYR A 109 -3.25 11.78 23.76
N TYR A 110 -3.14 11.92 22.45
CA TYR A 110 -2.38 11.00 21.61
C TYR A 110 -1.43 11.79 20.72
N CYS A 111 -0.16 11.42 20.69
CA CYS A 111 0.80 12.01 19.76
C CYS A 111 1.76 10.98 19.21
N MET A 112 2.15 11.20 17.96
CA MET A 112 3.14 10.42 17.21
C MET A 112 3.79 11.34 16.20
N ASP A 113 5.08 11.16 15.97
CA ASP A 113 5.86 11.94 15.02
C ASP A 113 6.61 10.98 14.10
N ILE A 114 6.10 10.83 12.87
CA ILE A 114 6.64 9.90 11.88
C ILE A 114 6.79 10.59 10.53
N GLY A 115 7.75 10.12 9.75
CA GLY A 115 7.94 10.54 8.37
C GLY A 115 8.49 9.39 7.54
N ALA A 116 8.20 9.38 6.26
CA ALA A 116 8.74 8.42 5.32
C ALA A 116 9.36 9.13 4.13
N VAL A 117 10.45 8.58 3.62
CA VAL A 117 11.16 9.13 2.47
C VAL A 117 11.59 8.02 1.52
N ARG A 118 11.51 8.29 0.23
CA ARG A 118 12.06 7.41 -0.81
C ARG A 118 13.59 7.56 -0.80
N MET A 119 14.28 6.44 -0.59
CA MET A 119 15.75 6.41 -0.56
C MET A 119 16.35 6.12 -1.93
N GLU A 120 15.73 5.24 -2.70
CA GLU A 120 16.25 4.80 -3.98
C GLU A 120 15.15 4.77 -5.06
N GLU A 121 15.35 5.55 -6.12
CA GLU A 121 14.35 5.74 -7.17
C GLU A 121 14.04 4.46 -7.94
N ALA A 122 15.06 3.67 -8.23
CA ALA A 122 14.94 2.41 -8.98
C ALA A 122 14.08 1.35 -8.28
N LYS A 123 13.93 1.45 -6.96
CA LYS A 123 13.20 0.51 -6.10
C LYS A 123 11.75 0.90 -5.83
N VAL A 124 11.30 2.04 -6.37
CA VAL A 124 9.93 2.53 -6.22
C VAL A 124 9.32 2.80 -7.58
N VAL A 125 8.19 2.19 -7.87
CA VAL A 125 7.46 2.34 -9.14
C VAL A 125 6.07 2.92 -8.86
N LYS A 126 5.76 4.03 -9.52
CA LYS A 126 4.40 4.58 -9.55
C LYS A 126 3.63 3.97 -10.72
N ILE A 127 2.41 3.54 -10.44
CA ILE A 127 1.50 2.90 -11.40
C ILE A 127 0.24 3.74 -11.47
N PHE A 128 -0.16 4.09 -12.67
CA PHE A 128 -1.41 4.80 -12.92
C PHE A 128 -2.50 3.79 -13.28
N CYS A 129 -3.55 3.76 -12.48
CA CYS A 129 -4.68 2.87 -12.66
C CYS A 129 -5.93 3.72 -12.97
N ASP A 130 -6.54 3.46 -14.11
CA ASP A 130 -7.78 4.11 -14.53
C ASP A 130 -8.95 3.49 -13.76
N GLU A 131 -9.77 4.32 -13.12
CA GLU A 131 -10.98 3.93 -12.40
C GLU A 131 -12.25 4.48 -13.06
N THR A 132 -12.12 5.03 -14.28
CA THR A 132 -13.30 5.53 -15.03
C THR A 132 -14.34 4.41 -15.17
N PRO A 133 -15.61 4.65 -14.86
CA PRO A 133 -16.68 3.68 -15.11
C PRO A 133 -16.81 3.39 -16.62
N ASP A 134 -16.86 2.13 -16.99
CA ASP A 134 -17.16 1.67 -18.36
C ASP A 134 -18.59 2.06 -18.79
#